data_ab4bf2c050f37cf7df80364a5323c9c1
#
_entry.id   ab4bf2c050f37cf7df80364a5323c9c1
#
_cell.length_a   1.000
_cell.length_b   1.000
_cell.length_c   1.000
_cell.angle_alpha   90.00
_cell.angle_beta   90.00
_cell.angle_gamma   90.00
#
_symmetry.space_group_name_H-M   'P 1'
#
loop_
_entity.id
_entity.type
_entity.pdbx_description
1 polymer ?
#
loop_
_entity_poly.entity_id
_entity_poly.type
_entity_poly.pdbx_seq_one_letter_code
_entity_poly.pdbx_strand_id
1 'polypeptide(L)'
;MRFFLLGFVGLLALVWLFAPREPVDLTIDPDQIRVGSDVDAYLATREQQFDDVVVGVQKQVIWAKEPGIRTPLSIVYIHGFTATSQEIRPVPDR
;
A
#
# COMPACT_ATOMS: atom_id res chain seq x y z
N MET A 1 41.36 6.56 20.21
CA MET A 1 40.56 6.79 19.02
C MET A 1 40.36 5.54 18.15
N ARG A 2 41.41 4.77 17.87
CA ARG A 2 41.28 3.54 17.05
C ARG A 2 40.39 2.47 17.68
N PHE A 3 40.40 2.30 18.99
CA PHE A 3 39.56 1.34 19.70
C PHE A 3 38.08 1.76 19.72
N PHE A 4 37.80 3.05 19.80
CA PHE A 4 36.42 3.58 19.68
C PHE A 4 35.83 3.35 18.28
N LEU A 5 36.64 3.55 17.24
CA LEU A 5 36.24 3.29 15.87
C LEU A 5 35.90 1.81 15.63
N LEU A 6 36.77 0.91 16.14
CA LEU A 6 36.54 -0.54 16.04
C LEU A 6 35.32 -0.99 16.80
N GLY A 7 35.08 -0.45 18.01
CA GLY A 7 33.88 -0.70 18.79
C GLY A 7 32.61 -0.22 18.08
N PHE A 8 32.65 0.96 17.49
CA PHE A 8 31.51 1.51 16.73
C PHE A 8 31.18 0.69 15.48
N VAL A 9 32.19 0.30 14.70
CA VAL A 9 32.02 -0.57 13.53
C VAL A 9 31.47 -1.94 13.94
N GLY A 10 31.95 -2.49 15.04
CA GLY A 10 31.46 -3.77 15.60
C GLY A 10 29.98 -3.66 16.01
N LEU A 11 29.59 -2.55 16.65
CA LEU A 11 28.19 -2.29 17.01
C LEU A 11 27.29 -2.18 15.79
N LEU A 12 27.72 -1.46 14.77
CA LEU A 12 26.96 -1.35 13.51
C LEU A 12 26.79 -2.71 12.82
N ALA A 13 27.84 -3.53 12.82
CA ALA A 13 27.78 -4.87 12.27
C ALA A 13 26.81 -5.76 13.05
N LEU A 14 26.79 -5.67 14.38
CA LEU A 14 25.83 -6.39 15.23
C LEU A 14 24.39 -5.94 14.95
N VAL A 15 24.15 -4.64 14.91
CA VAL A 15 22.82 -4.09 14.57
C VAL A 15 22.37 -4.59 13.19
N TRP A 16 23.27 -4.59 12.21
CA TRP A 16 22.93 -5.06 10.87
C TRP A 16 22.65 -6.58 10.82
N LEU A 17 23.37 -7.39 11.60
CA LEU A 17 23.17 -8.84 11.66
C LEU A 17 21.90 -9.24 12.40
N PHE A 18 21.55 -8.53 13.48
CA PHE A 18 20.43 -8.86 14.35
C PHE A 18 19.18 -7.99 14.09
N ALA A 19 19.26 -7.01 13.19
CA ALA A 19 18.09 -6.23 12.82
C ALA A 19 16.97 -7.15 12.31
N PRO A 20 15.75 -6.98 12.82
CA PRO A 20 14.61 -7.75 12.34
C PRO A 20 14.41 -7.48 10.83
N ARG A 21 14.37 -8.55 10.07
CA ARG A 21 14.09 -8.50 8.63
C ARG A 21 12.77 -9.17 8.41
N GLU A 22 11.80 -8.40 7.94
CA GLU A 22 10.53 -8.98 7.52
C GLU A 22 10.74 -9.75 6.20
N PRO A 23 10.27 -10.99 6.13
CA PRO A 23 10.29 -11.72 4.87
C PRO A 23 9.34 -11.02 3.88
N VAL A 24 9.85 -10.63 2.74
CA VAL A 24 9.03 -10.10 1.66
C VAL A 24 8.54 -11.27 0.83
N ASP A 25 7.24 -11.48 0.80
CA ASP A 25 6.62 -12.42 -0.12
C ASP A 25 6.46 -11.73 -1.49
N LEU A 26 7.25 -12.17 -2.45
CA LEU A 26 7.20 -11.69 -3.83
C LEU A 26 6.35 -12.59 -4.73
N THR A 27 5.68 -13.58 -4.15
CA THR A 27 4.84 -14.50 -4.90
C THR A 27 3.53 -13.83 -5.24
N ILE A 28 3.32 -13.53 -6.51
CA ILE A 28 2.03 -13.06 -7.02
C ILE A 28 1.32 -14.29 -7.59
N ASP A 29 0.26 -14.72 -6.92
CA ASP A 29 -0.63 -15.76 -7.42
C ASP A 29 -1.86 -15.10 -8.04
N PRO A 30 -1.94 -15.01 -9.38
CA PRO A 30 -3.06 -14.37 -10.07
C PRO A 30 -4.39 -15.05 -9.80
N ASP A 31 -4.38 -16.35 -9.49
CA ASP A 31 -5.59 -17.12 -9.24
C ASP A 31 -6.23 -16.80 -7.88
N GLN A 32 -5.45 -16.26 -6.94
CA GLN A 32 -5.96 -15.76 -5.66
C GLN A 32 -6.54 -14.35 -5.76
N ILE A 33 -6.20 -13.61 -6.82
CA ILE A 33 -6.69 -12.25 -7.04
C ILE A 33 -7.92 -12.30 -7.94
N ARG A 34 -9.04 -12.77 -7.41
CA ARG A 34 -10.31 -12.76 -8.14
C ARG A 34 -11.08 -11.51 -7.74
N VAL A 35 -10.98 -10.49 -8.56
CA VAL A 35 -11.85 -9.32 -8.48
C VAL A 35 -13.14 -9.69 -9.22
N GLY A 36 -14.24 -9.79 -8.50
CA GLY A 36 -15.55 -10.02 -9.09
C GLY A 36 -16.03 -8.83 -9.94
N SER A 37 -17.29 -8.87 -10.36
CA SER A 37 -17.90 -7.74 -11.10
C SER A 37 -18.12 -6.50 -10.25
N ASP A 38 -18.17 -6.64 -8.93
CA ASP A 38 -18.31 -5.54 -7.96
C ASP A 38 -16.96 -5.23 -7.33
N VAL A 39 -16.26 -4.25 -7.91
CA VAL A 39 -14.93 -3.81 -7.47
C VAL A 39 -15.00 -3.09 -6.12
N ASP A 40 -16.05 -2.33 -5.87
CA ASP A 40 -16.21 -1.58 -4.62
C ASP A 40 -16.42 -2.54 -3.45
N ALA A 41 -17.23 -3.55 -3.60
CA ALA A 41 -17.41 -4.61 -2.60
C ALA A 41 -16.12 -5.40 -2.37
N TYR A 42 -15.35 -5.68 -3.42
CA TYR A 42 -14.05 -6.33 -3.30
C TYR A 42 -13.08 -5.51 -2.45
N LEU A 43 -12.94 -4.21 -2.73
CA LEU A 43 -12.06 -3.33 -1.97
C LEU A 43 -12.48 -3.22 -0.51
N ALA A 44 -13.78 -3.02 -0.25
CA ALA A 44 -14.32 -2.95 1.11
C ALA A 44 -14.04 -4.24 1.91
N THR A 45 -14.26 -5.40 1.30
CA THR A 45 -14.00 -6.70 1.95
C THR A 45 -12.53 -6.90 2.28
N ARG A 46 -11.63 -6.44 1.39
CA ARG A 46 -10.18 -6.54 1.63
C ARG A 46 -9.72 -5.62 2.75
N GLU A 47 -10.33 -4.46 2.92
CA GLU A 47 -9.98 -3.52 4.00
C GLU A 47 -10.57 -3.91 5.35
N GLN A 48 -11.71 -4.60 5.39
CA GLN A 48 -12.29 -5.12 6.63
C GLN A 48 -11.39 -6.12 7.38
N GLN A 49 -10.32 -6.59 6.75
CA GLN A 49 -9.32 -7.44 7.41
C GLN A 49 -8.39 -6.65 8.33
N PHE A 50 -8.43 -5.33 8.27
CA PHE A 50 -7.60 -4.42 9.05
C PHE A 50 -8.51 -3.52 9.89
N ASP A 51 -8.21 -3.39 11.16
CA ASP A 51 -8.97 -2.58 12.13
C ASP A 51 -8.43 -1.15 12.29
N ASP A 52 -7.29 -0.87 11.67
CA ASP A 52 -6.57 0.40 11.72
C ASP A 52 -6.78 1.29 10.48
N VAL A 53 -7.70 0.94 9.58
CA VAL A 53 -8.02 1.76 8.41
C VAL A 53 -8.73 3.05 8.83
N VAL A 54 -8.11 4.19 8.54
CA VAL A 54 -8.66 5.50 8.87
C VAL A 54 -9.85 5.84 7.98
N VAL A 55 -10.94 6.26 8.61
CA VAL A 55 -12.17 6.66 7.88
C VAL A 55 -11.88 7.83 6.94
N GLY A 56 -12.33 7.72 5.70
CA GLY A 56 -12.20 8.75 4.68
C GLY A 56 -10.95 8.61 3.78
N VAL A 57 -10.07 7.64 4.08
CA VAL A 57 -8.86 7.38 3.27
C VAL A 57 -8.80 5.94 2.75
N GLN A 58 -9.92 5.23 2.80
CA GLN A 58 -10.04 3.87 2.29
C GLN A 58 -9.71 3.80 0.80
N LYS A 59 -9.34 2.61 0.35
CA LYS A 59 -9.25 2.32 -1.09
C LYS A 59 -10.63 2.50 -1.72
N GLN A 60 -10.67 3.22 -2.81
CA GLN A 60 -11.94 3.53 -3.48
C GLN A 60 -11.75 3.64 -4.98
N VAL A 61 -12.83 3.43 -5.71
CA VAL A 61 -12.90 3.76 -7.12
C VAL A 61 -13.73 5.04 -7.29
N ILE A 62 -13.21 5.99 -8.06
CA ILE A 62 -13.95 7.19 -8.47
C ILE A 62 -14.42 6.91 -9.88
N TRP A 63 -15.69 6.60 -10.00
CA TRP A 63 -16.29 6.24 -11.27
C TRP A 63 -16.59 7.49 -12.09
N ALA A 64 -16.12 7.51 -13.34
CA ALA A 64 -16.44 8.58 -14.28
C ALA A 64 -17.89 8.49 -14.82
N LYS A 65 -18.53 7.34 -14.66
CA LYS A 65 -19.91 7.03 -15.03
C LYS A 65 -20.53 6.14 -13.96
N GLU A 66 -21.59 5.45 -14.29
CA GLU A 66 -22.20 4.45 -13.40
C GLU A 66 -21.16 3.38 -12.98
N PRO A 67 -21.23 2.91 -11.72
CA PRO A 67 -20.34 1.86 -11.23
C PRO A 67 -20.33 0.62 -12.14
N GLY A 68 -19.16 0.08 -12.39
CA GLY A 68 -18.98 -1.09 -13.25
C GLY A 68 -18.95 -0.80 -14.75
N ILE A 69 -19.22 0.41 -15.20
CA ILE A 69 -19.14 0.76 -16.62
C ILE A 69 -17.69 0.99 -17.03
N ARG A 70 -17.22 0.18 -17.98
CA ARG A 70 -15.86 0.29 -18.50
C ARG A 70 -15.68 1.61 -19.27
N THR A 71 -14.59 2.30 -18.95
CA THR A 71 -14.16 3.53 -19.62
C THR A 71 -12.94 3.27 -20.52
N PRO A 72 -12.71 4.11 -21.54
CA PRO A 72 -11.52 3.99 -22.41
C PRO A 72 -10.20 4.19 -21.68
N LEU A 73 -10.22 4.93 -20.56
CA LEU A 73 -9.07 5.24 -19.73
C LEU A 73 -9.36 4.90 -18.28
N SER A 74 -8.41 4.30 -17.60
CA SER A 74 -8.40 4.16 -16.15
C SER A 74 -7.07 4.70 -15.61
N ILE A 75 -7.14 5.39 -14.46
CA ILE A 75 -5.98 5.96 -13.77
C ILE A 75 -5.89 5.29 -12.41
N VAL A 76 -4.73 4.74 -12.08
CA VAL A 76 -4.45 4.18 -10.77
C VAL A 76 -3.51 5.13 -10.04
N TYR A 77 -3.93 5.62 -8.88
CA TYR A 77 -3.11 6.44 -8.01
C TYR A 77 -2.65 5.63 -6.80
N ILE A 78 -1.35 5.54 -6.61
CA ILE A 78 -0.73 4.88 -5.45
C ILE A 78 0.00 5.96 -4.66
N HIS A 79 -0.50 6.25 -3.46
CA HIS A 79 0.09 7.26 -2.59
C HIS A 79 1.41 6.80 -1.95
N GLY A 80 2.23 7.75 -1.50
CA GLY A 80 3.47 7.47 -0.78
C GLY A 80 3.24 6.93 0.64
N PHE A 81 4.31 6.51 1.30
CA PHE A 81 4.28 5.81 2.59
C PHE A 81 3.55 6.56 3.71
N THR A 82 3.67 7.85 3.82
CA THR A 82 3.01 8.65 4.86
C THR A 82 1.84 9.49 4.34
N ALA A 83 1.39 9.19 3.14
CA ALA A 83 0.39 9.93 2.42
C ALA A 83 -0.94 9.17 2.35
N THR A 84 -1.95 9.80 1.77
CA THR A 84 -3.26 9.21 1.53
C THR A 84 -3.78 9.59 0.15
N SER A 85 -4.86 8.96 -0.28
CA SER A 85 -5.57 9.31 -1.51
C SER A 85 -6.09 10.76 -1.53
N GLN A 86 -6.15 11.42 -0.37
CA GLN A 86 -6.60 12.81 -0.27
C GLN A 86 -5.62 13.81 -0.91
N GLU A 87 -4.35 13.43 -1.11
CA GLU A 87 -3.35 14.30 -1.74
C GLU A 87 -3.70 14.66 -3.19
N ILE A 88 -4.34 13.74 -3.92
CA ILE A 88 -4.70 13.96 -5.32
C ILE A 88 -6.02 14.72 -5.47
N ARG A 89 -6.82 14.82 -4.42
CA ARG A 89 -8.06 15.59 -4.46
C ARG A 89 -7.79 17.09 -4.58
N PRO A 90 -8.58 17.84 -5.34
CA PRO A 90 -9.85 17.51 -5.99
C PRO A 90 -9.73 17.11 -7.47
N VAL A 91 -8.59 16.64 -7.94
CA VAL A 91 -8.38 16.36 -9.38
C VAL A 91 -9.41 15.36 -9.95
N PRO A 92 -9.67 14.21 -9.30
CA PRO A 92 -10.63 13.26 -9.82
C PRO A 92 -12.11 13.69 -9.64
N ASP A 93 -12.36 14.72 -8.86
CA ASP A 93 -13.72 15.20 -8.55
C ASP A 93 -14.21 16.27 -9.54
N ARG A 94 -13.40 16.61 -10.55
CA ARG A 94 -13.72 17.58 -11.62
C ARG A 94 -14.09 16.88 -12.91
#